data_5df3f1be5e9e9ae2de8a41eb3e8135da
#
_entry.id   5df3f1be5e9e9ae2de8a41eb3e8135da
#
_cell.length_a   1.000
_cell.length_b   1.000
_cell.length_c   1.000
_cell.angle_alpha   90.00
_cell.angle_beta   90.00
_cell.angle_gamma   90.00
#
_symmetry.space_group_name_H-M   'P 1'
#
loop_
_entity.id
_entity.type
_entity.pdbx_description
1 polymer ?
#
loop_
_entity_poly.entity_id
_entity_poly.type
_entity_poly.pdbx_seq_one_letter_code
_entity_poly.pdbx_strand_id
1 'polypeptide(L)'
;YHRLRQGHCRAGLYLREHLHLTLRFFFDEDCEAVAIRMFDLVKFPESKLPTMLAAINQQNARFRFVKFVIDTNDHTVQAEADVAFRSHDVGDICLEYVSRCINICDDAYPELMKALWG
;
A
#
# COMPACT_ATOMS: atom_id res chain seq x y z
N TYR A 1 12.72 -3.73 10.89
CA TYR A 1 11.45 -3.03 10.71
C TYR A 1 10.77 -2.78 12.06
N HIS A 2 9.97 -1.79 12.08
CA HIS A 2 9.26 -1.35 13.24
C HIS A 2 8.34 -2.42 13.81
N ARG A 3 8.32 -2.59 15.12
CA ARG A 3 7.42 -3.55 15.74
C ARG A 3 5.98 -3.04 15.63
N LEU A 4 5.12 -3.84 15.06
CA LEU A 4 3.70 -3.53 14.93
C LEU A 4 2.90 -4.30 15.96
N ARG A 5 1.81 -3.68 16.42
CA ARG A 5 0.87 -4.32 17.33
C ARG A 5 0.19 -5.50 16.66
N GLN A 6 -0.15 -6.52 17.43
CA GLN A 6 -0.85 -7.67 16.90
C GLN A 6 -2.28 -7.36 16.48
N GLY A 7 -2.94 -6.51 17.25
CA GLY A 7 -4.31 -6.11 16.91
C GLY A 7 -4.34 -5.24 15.67
N HIS A 8 -5.20 -5.56 14.73
CA HIS A 8 -5.36 -4.74 13.53
C HIS A 8 -6.76 -4.86 12.98
N CYS A 9 -7.20 -3.82 12.28
CA CYS A 9 -8.43 -3.83 11.52
C CYS A 9 -8.13 -4.20 10.07
N ARG A 10 -9.12 -4.77 9.40
CA ARG A 10 -9.02 -5.15 8.01
C ARG A 10 -10.22 -4.63 7.24
N ALA A 11 -9.97 -4.03 6.09
CA ALA A 11 -11.00 -3.57 5.19
C ALA A 11 -10.70 -4.05 3.79
N GLY A 12 -11.71 -4.59 3.12
CA GLY A 12 -11.59 -5.03 1.72
C GLY A 12 -12.32 -4.07 0.81
N LEU A 13 -11.66 -3.67 -0.28
CA LEU A 13 -12.21 -2.72 -1.25
C LEU A 13 -11.89 -3.21 -2.65
N TYR A 14 -12.79 -2.87 -3.59
CA TYR A 14 -12.57 -3.17 -5.01
C TYR A 14 -12.05 -1.93 -5.71
N LEU A 15 -10.92 -2.09 -6.41
CA LEU A 15 -10.39 -1.07 -7.30
C LEU A 15 -10.79 -1.44 -8.72
N ARG A 16 -11.40 -0.48 -9.42
CA ARG A 16 -11.95 -0.69 -10.75
C ARG A 16 -12.91 -1.89 -10.75
N GLU A 17 -12.95 -2.66 -11.81
CA GLU A 17 -13.94 -3.73 -11.91
C GLU A 17 -13.48 -5.06 -11.32
N HIS A 18 -12.16 -5.27 -11.22
CA HIS A 18 -11.65 -6.62 -10.96
C HIS A 18 -10.59 -6.71 -9.88
N LEU A 19 -10.07 -5.60 -9.40
CA LEU A 19 -9.03 -5.62 -8.39
C LEU A 19 -9.63 -5.47 -6.99
N HIS A 20 -9.43 -6.47 -6.16
CA HIS A 20 -9.80 -6.41 -4.76
C HIS A 20 -8.60 -5.94 -3.94
N LEU A 21 -8.76 -4.83 -3.24
CA LEU A 21 -7.74 -4.28 -2.37
C LEU A 21 -8.12 -4.53 -0.91
N THR A 22 -7.23 -5.16 -0.16
CA THR A 22 -7.39 -5.34 1.28
C THR A 22 -6.43 -4.41 1.99
N LEU A 23 -6.98 -3.53 2.82
CA LEU A 23 -6.19 -2.64 3.66
C LEU A 23 -6.10 -3.22 5.05
N ARG A 24 -4.88 -3.24 5.61
CA ARG A 24 -4.63 -3.67 6.98
C ARG A 24 -4.06 -2.52 7.78
N PHE A 25 -4.58 -2.34 8.96
CA PHE A 25 -4.19 -1.26 9.87
C PHE A 25 -3.48 -1.86 11.07
N PHE A 26 -2.25 -1.44 11.29
CA PHE A 26 -1.45 -1.90 12.42
C PHE A 26 -1.14 -0.70 13.32
N PHE A 27 -1.62 -0.74 14.54
CA PHE A 27 -1.44 0.37 15.49
C PHE A 27 -0.22 0.11 16.36
N ASP A 28 0.56 1.17 16.61
CA ASP A 28 1.67 1.11 17.54
C ASP A 28 1.16 0.88 18.97
N GLU A 29 2.03 0.35 19.83
CA GLU A 29 1.65 0.07 21.23
C GLU A 29 1.21 1.32 21.97
N ASP A 30 1.83 2.46 21.68
CA ASP A 30 1.48 3.74 22.28
C ASP A 30 0.32 4.45 21.60
N CYS A 31 -0.21 3.89 20.54
CA CYS A 31 -1.34 4.42 19.75
C CYS A 31 -1.06 5.84 19.21
N GLU A 32 0.18 6.14 18.86
CA GLU A 32 0.55 7.42 18.27
C GLU A 32 0.71 7.37 16.76
N ALA A 33 0.73 6.17 16.19
CA ALA A 33 0.86 5.99 14.75
C ALA A 33 0.11 4.74 14.30
N VAL A 34 -0.25 4.71 13.02
CA VAL A 34 -0.82 3.54 12.39
C VAL A 34 -0.06 3.26 11.10
N ALA A 35 0.26 1.99 10.89
CA ALA A 35 0.81 1.51 9.63
C ALA A 35 -0.35 0.94 8.80
N ILE A 36 -0.52 1.47 7.59
CA ILE A 36 -1.53 0.98 6.66
C ILE A 36 -0.81 0.21 5.57
N ARG A 37 -1.23 -1.02 5.32
CA ARG A 37 -0.57 -1.90 4.37
C ARG A 37 -1.57 -2.51 3.42
N MET A 38 -1.22 -2.49 2.15
CA MET A 38 -1.99 -3.13 1.09
C MET A 38 -1.06 -4.13 0.43
N PHE A 39 -1.20 -5.40 0.83
CA PHE A 39 -0.33 -6.47 0.36
C PHE A 39 -0.83 -7.04 -0.97
N ASP A 40 0.07 -7.68 -1.69
CA ASP A 40 -0.25 -8.45 -2.90
C ASP A 40 -0.97 -7.65 -3.97
N LEU A 41 -0.58 -6.39 -4.15
CA LEU A 41 -1.18 -5.54 -5.17
C LEU A 41 -0.88 -6.07 -6.58
N VAL A 42 0.35 -6.47 -6.82
CA VAL A 42 0.78 -7.09 -8.08
C VAL A 42 1.79 -8.19 -7.76
N LYS A 43 1.63 -9.34 -8.40
CA LYS A 43 2.63 -10.41 -8.33
C LYS A 43 3.32 -10.52 -9.68
N PHE A 44 4.64 -10.74 -9.66
CA PHE A 44 5.43 -10.78 -10.89
C PHE A 44 6.53 -11.86 -10.81
N PRO A 45 6.98 -12.37 -11.95
CA PRO A 45 8.09 -13.34 -11.95
C PRO A 45 9.41 -12.66 -11.63
N GLU A 46 10.34 -13.41 -11.05
CA GLU A 46 11.65 -12.90 -10.66
C GLU A 46 12.36 -12.18 -11.81
N SER A 47 12.18 -12.67 -13.04
CA SER A 47 12.82 -12.08 -14.23
C SER A 47 12.37 -10.65 -14.49
N LYS A 48 11.23 -10.22 -13.94
CA LYS A 48 10.72 -8.87 -14.09
C LYS A 48 11.14 -7.93 -12.97
N LEU A 49 11.95 -8.39 -12.02
CA LEU A 49 12.32 -7.57 -10.88
C LEU A 49 12.94 -6.22 -11.26
N PRO A 50 13.92 -6.13 -12.17
CA PRO A 50 14.48 -4.81 -12.54
C PRO A 50 13.43 -3.88 -13.15
N THR A 51 12.57 -4.41 -14.01
CA THR A 51 11.50 -3.63 -14.64
C THR A 51 10.50 -3.13 -13.60
N MET A 52 10.13 -3.98 -12.67
CA MET A 52 9.17 -3.60 -11.62
C MET A 52 9.77 -2.60 -10.63
N LEU A 53 11.06 -2.72 -10.32
CA LEU A 53 11.75 -1.73 -9.49
C LEU A 53 11.72 -0.34 -10.15
N ALA A 54 11.98 -0.27 -11.45
CA ALA A 54 11.87 1.01 -12.17
C ALA A 54 10.46 1.55 -12.17
N ALA A 55 9.47 0.67 -12.35
CA ALA A 55 8.06 1.07 -12.38
C ALA A 55 7.60 1.63 -11.03
N ILE A 56 7.94 0.96 -9.92
CA ILE A 56 7.54 1.46 -8.61
C ILE A 56 8.26 2.75 -8.26
N ASN A 57 9.50 2.91 -8.71
CA ASN A 57 10.20 4.17 -8.49
C ASN A 57 9.48 5.34 -9.17
N GLN A 58 8.97 5.13 -10.38
CA GLN A 58 8.18 6.14 -11.08
C GLN A 58 6.91 6.48 -10.32
N GLN A 59 6.21 5.48 -9.80
CA GLN A 59 4.98 5.71 -9.05
C GLN A 59 5.28 6.40 -7.71
N ASN A 60 6.36 6.02 -7.04
CA ASN A 60 6.76 6.67 -5.80
C ASN A 60 7.12 8.15 -6.01
N ALA A 61 7.68 8.50 -7.16
CA ALA A 61 7.93 9.90 -7.51
C ALA A 61 6.64 10.66 -7.85
N ARG A 62 5.64 9.95 -8.36
CA ARG A 62 4.38 10.53 -8.82
C ARG A 62 3.43 10.86 -7.66
N PHE A 63 3.38 10.01 -6.66
CA PHE A 63 2.39 10.12 -5.58
C PHE A 63 3.03 10.48 -4.24
N ARG A 64 2.29 11.22 -3.45
CA ARG A 64 2.61 11.54 -2.05
C ARG A 64 1.84 10.59 -1.14
N PHE A 65 2.30 10.45 0.10
CA PHE A 65 1.62 9.77 1.21
C PHE A 65 1.63 8.25 1.16
N VAL A 66 1.48 7.66 -0.01
CA VAL A 66 1.47 6.21 -0.18
C VAL A 66 2.68 5.83 -1.03
N LYS A 67 3.45 4.85 -0.59
CA LYS A 67 4.64 4.39 -1.29
C LYS A 67 4.52 2.91 -1.63
N PHE A 68 5.14 2.52 -2.72
CA PHE A 68 5.14 1.15 -3.20
C PHE A 68 6.47 0.49 -2.88
N VAL A 69 6.40 -0.74 -2.41
CA VAL A 69 7.56 -1.50 -1.99
C VAL A 69 7.46 -2.90 -2.60
N ILE A 70 8.58 -3.46 -3.00
CA ILE A 70 8.63 -4.84 -3.47
C ILE A 70 9.11 -5.73 -2.32
N ASP A 71 8.33 -6.79 -2.06
CA ASP A 71 8.75 -7.88 -1.21
C ASP A 71 9.51 -8.86 -2.09
N THR A 72 10.82 -8.95 -1.88
CA THR A 72 11.68 -9.81 -2.70
C THR A 72 11.58 -11.28 -2.33
N ASN A 73 10.92 -11.63 -1.23
CA ASN A 73 10.71 -13.02 -0.85
C ASN A 73 9.67 -13.70 -1.74
N ASP A 74 8.61 -12.99 -2.08
CA ASP A 74 7.52 -13.54 -2.88
C ASP A 74 7.28 -12.80 -4.20
N HIS A 75 8.10 -11.79 -4.51
CA HIS A 75 8.01 -10.99 -5.73
C HIS A 75 6.63 -10.36 -5.91
N THR A 76 6.20 -9.64 -4.87
CA THR A 76 4.97 -8.87 -4.92
C THR A 76 5.22 -7.39 -4.68
N VAL A 77 4.33 -6.58 -5.23
CA VAL A 77 4.28 -5.15 -4.94
C VAL A 77 3.24 -4.93 -3.85
N GLN A 78 3.63 -4.18 -2.83
CA GLN A 78 2.71 -3.74 -1.78
C GLN A 78 2.72 -2.23 -1.70
N ALA A 79 1.66 -1.66 -1.18
CA ALA A 79 1.58 -0.23 -0.93
C ALA A 79 1.56 0.00 0.58
N GLU A 80 2.20 1.08 1.02
CA GLU A 80 2.39 1.38 2.43
C GLU A 80 2.12 2.85 2.71
N ALA A 81 1.51 3.11 3.86
CA ALA A 81 1.39 4.45 4.40
C ALA A 81 1.56 4.36 5.92
N ASP A 82 2.42 5.21 6.46
CA ASP A 82 2.60 5.32 7.91
C ASP A 82 2.10 6.69 8.33
N VAL A 83 1.20 6.73 9.29
CA VAL A 83 0.49 7.95 9.66
C VAL A 83 0.62 8.18 11.15
N ALA A 84 1.17 9.34 11.52
CA ALA A 84 1.16 9.79 12.89
C ALA A 84 -0.18 10.48 13.18
N PHE A 85 -0.71 10.28 14.36
CA PHE A 85 -1.98 10.91 14.73
C PHE A 85 -2.01 11.24 16.23
N ARG A 86 -2.97 12.06 16.59
CA ARG A 86 -3.32 12.28 17.98
C ARG A 86 -4.54 11.42 18.29
N SER A 87 -4.65 10.95 19.52
CA SER A 87 -5.62 9.93 19.90
C SER A 87 -7.08 10.26 19.54
N HIS A 88 -7.44 11.53 19.55
CA HIS A 88 -8.82 11.95 19.25
C HIS A 88 -9.11 12.08 17.75
N ASP A 89 -8.08 11.99 16.91
CA ASP A 89 -8.23 12.18 15.46
C ASP A 89 -8.13 10.88 14.67
N VAL A 90 -7.89 9.75 15.34
CA VAL A 90 -7.50 8.52 14.66
C VAL A 90 -8.52 8.04 13.64
N GLY A 91 -9.81 8.13 13.96
CA GLY A 91 -10.87 7.68 13.04
C GLY A 91 -10.92 8.51 11.77
N ASP A 92 -10.86 9.82 11.89
CA ASP A 92 -10.89 10.73 10.74
C ASP A 92 -9.65 10.56 9.87
N ILE A 93 -8.48 10.43 10.49
CA ILE A 93 -7.23 10.23 9.77
C ILE A 93 -7.24 8.91 9.02
N CYS A 94 -7.72 7.84 9.64
CA CYS A 94 -7.82 6.54 8.98
C CYS A 94 -8.75 6.60 7.78
N LEU A 95 -9.91 7.26 7.90
CA LEU A 95 -10.84 7.41 6.79
C LEU A 95 -10.22 8.21 5.63
N GLU A 96 -9.53 9.28 5.94
CA GLU A 96 -8.84 10.06 4.93
C GLU A 96 -7.83 9.21 4.16
N TYR A 97 -7.04 8.42 4.88
CA TYR A 97 -6.03 7.58 4.26
C TYR A 97 -6.60 6.39 3.50
N VAL A 98 -7.75 5.87 3.90
CA VAL A 98 -8.46 4.88 3.08
C VAL A 98 -8.73 5.45 1.70
N SER A 99 -9.24 6.66 1.62
CA SER A 99 -9.52 7.33 0.35
C SER A 99 -8.24 7.55 -0.47
N ARG A 100 -7.17 8.03 0.17
CA ARG A 100 -5.89 8.24 -0.50
C ARG A 100 -5.31 6.93 -1.03
N CYS A 101 -5.36 5.87 -0.24
CA CYS A 101 -4.86 4.56 -0.64
C CYS A 101 -5.62 4.02 -1.85
N ILE A 102 -6.94 4.11 -1.83
CA ILE A 102 -7.76 3.66 -2.96
C ILE A 102 -7.39 4.42 -4.22
N ASN A 103 -7.37 5.75 -4.16
CA ASN A 103 -7.14 6.58 -5.33
C ASN A 103 -5.73 6.38 -5.89
N ILE A 104 -4.73 6.33 -5.03
CA ILE A 104 -3.35 6.16 -5.47
C ILE A 104 -3.12 4.77 -6.04
N CYS A 105 -3.61 3.72 -5.40
CA CYS A 105 -3.47 2.37 -5.92
C CYS A 105 -4.24 2.19 -7.22
N ASP A 106 -5.43 2.79 -7.34
CA ASP A 106 -6.20 2.73 -8.57
C ASP A 106 -5.48 3.42 -9.74
N ASP A 107 -4.86 4.56 -9.48
CA ASP A 107 -4.11 5.28 -10.51
C ASP A 107 -2.79 4.61 -10.87
N ALA A 108 -2.12 4.01 -9.90
CA ALA A 108 -0.83 3.36 -10.13
C ALA A 108 -0.96 1.99 -10.78
N TYR A 109 -2.05 1.28 -10.52
CA TYR A 109 -2.22 -0.10 -10.96
C TYR A 109 -2.04 -0.30 -12.47
N PRO A 110 -2.65 0.51 -13.34
CA PRO A 110 -2.46 0.35 -14.79
C PRO A 110 -0.99 0.50 -15.20
N GLU A 111 -0.25 1.40 -14.58
CA GLU A 111 1.16 1.61 -14.90
C GLU A 111 2.02 0.44 -14.45
N LEU A 112 1.71 -0.15 -13.29
CA LEU A 112 2.39 -1.35 -12.81
C LEU A 112 2.09 -2.54 -13.71
N MET A 113 0.87 -2.67 -14.19
CA MET A 113 0.48 -3.74 -15.10
C MET A 113 1.13 -3.58 -16.48
N LYS A 114 1.29 -2.35 -16.96
CA LYS A 114 2.03 -2.11 -18.20
C LYS A 114 3.48 -2.55 -18.06
N ALA A 115 4.12 -2.27 -16.95
CA ALA A 115 5.49 -2.72 -16.70
C ALA A 115 5.59 -4.24 -16.66
N LEU A 116 4.61 -4.90 -16.07
CA LEU A 116 4.58 -6.34 -15.96
C LEU A 116 4.40 -7.03 -17.32
N TRP A 117 3.48 -6.52 -18.13
CA TRP A 117 3.10 -7.16 -19.41
C TRP A 117 3.70 -6.51 -20.64
N GLY A 118 4.18 -5.30 -20.49
CA GLY A 118 4.86 -4.58 -21.57
C GLY A 118 6.32 -4.98 -21.72
#